data_ba945131d597b97e25bc8748c230a473
#
_entry.id   ba945131d597b97e25bc8748c230a473
#
_cell.length_a   1.000
_cell.length_b   1.000
_cell.length_c   1.000
_cell.angle_alpha   90.00
_cell.angle_beta   90.00
_cell.angle_gamma   90.00
#
_symmetry.space_group_name_H-M   'P 1'
#
loop_
_entity.id
_entity.type
_entity.pdbx_description
1 polymer ?
#
loop_
_entity_poly.entity_id
_entity_poly.type
_entity_poly.pdbx_seq_one_letter_code
_entity_poly.pdbx_strand_id
1 'polypeptide(L)'
;MQCGPYTACVINSRRISVVLPAYNAETTLSRTIAELDLTLIDEVVLVDDASSDETVSVARQLGLEPIRHEVNKGYGGNQKTCYRRALELGADVIVMVHPDYQYSPKLVVAMASMIAYGEYDMVMGSRILAQNSIAGGMPRYKYVANRFLTFVENIALGQKLSEYHTGLRAFSSELLASLPFERNSDDFVFDNHIIAQAVRAGARIGELSCPTRYEADSSSINLRRSVKYGLGVLRTCVDYRAHKYGLRSREYLDFEPAKLTGATQASLAAETAQAPAGEPRSE
;
A
#
# COMPACT_ATOMS: atom_id res chain seq x y z
N MET A 1 27.24 -10.58 17.54
CA MET A 1 27.80 -9.71 16.49
C MET A 1 27.55 -8.28 16.89
N GLN A 2 28.60 -7.53 17.20
CA GLN A 2 28.48 -6.10 17.53
C GLN A 2 28.36 -5.34 16.20
N CYS A 3 27.20 -4.69 15.95
CA CYS A 3 27.09 -3.71 14.88
C CYS A 3 28.06 -2.56 15.17
N GLY A 4 28.91 -2.22 14.21
CA GLY A 4 29.74 -1.03 14.26
C GLY A 4 28.91 0.25 14.21
N PRO A 5 29.46 1.39 14.59
CA PRO A 5 28.71 2.58 14.97
C PRO A 5 28.05 3.37 13.85
N TYR A 6 27.83 2.89 12.64
CA TYR A 6 27.13 3.60 11.53
C TYR A 6 26.74 2.69 10.37
N THR A 7 26.27 1.48 10.60
CA THR A 7 25.50 0.77 9.55
C THR A 7 24.02 1.04 9.78
N ALA A 8 23.40 1.82 8.89
CA ALA A 8 21.95 1.92 8.84
C ALA A 8 21.38 0.48 8.85
N CYS A 9 20.48 0.18 9.78
CA CYS A 9 19.77 -1.08 9.77
C CYS A 9 18.87 -1.10 8.54
N VAL A 10 19.28 -1.81 7.50
CA VAL A 10 18.53 -1.94 6.25
C VAL A 10 17.82 -3.29 6.21
N ILE A 11 16.59 -3.32 5.74
CA ILE A 11 15.86 -4.57 5.55
C ILE A 11 16.26 -5.16 4.20
N ASN A 12 17.06 -6.23 4.24
CA ASN A 12 17.56 -6.96 3.06
C ASN A 12 18.19 -6.05 1.98
N SER A 13 18.95 -5.04 2.39
CA SER A 13 19.60 -4.06 1.50
C SER A 13 18.62 -3.32 0.56
N ARG A 14 17.34 -3.23 0.92
CA ARG A 14 16.30 -2.53 0.15
C ARG A 14 16.03 -1.14 0.72
N ARG A 15 15.87 -0.17 -0.18
CA ARG A 15 15.46 1.19 0.16
C ARG A 15 13.96 1.23 0.41
N ILE A 16 13.56 1.64 1.62
CA ILE A 16 12.16 1.70 2.05
C ILE A 16 11.71 3.15 2.07
N SER A 17 10.65 3.44 1.30
CA SER A 17 9.96 4.74 1.34
C SER A 17 8.57 4.59 1.93
N VAL A 18 8.27 5.43 2.92
CA VAL A 18 6.90 5.59 3.44
C VAL A 18 6.26 6.79 2.77
N VAL A 19 5.08 6.62 2.21
CA VAL A 19 4.32 7.70 1.58
C VAL A 19 3.08 8.05 2.40
N LEU A 20 2.87 9.33 2.63
CA LEU A 20 1.83 9.89 3.48
C LEU A 20 0.95 10.85 2.66
N PRO A 21 -0.16 10.38 2.06
CA PRO A 21 -1.12 11.27 1.41
C PRO A 21 -1.92 12.03 2.48
N ALA A 22 -1.58 13.30 2.71
CA ALA A 22 -2.15 14.13 3.76
C ALA A 22 -3.24 15.08 3.23
N TYR A 23 -4.29 15.23 4.00
CA TYR A 23 -5.32 16.25 3.86
C TYR A 23 -5.97 16.54 5.20
N ASN A 24 -5.77 17.74 5.74
CA ASN A 24 -6.25 18.17 7.05
C ASN A 24 -5.87 17.16 8.17
N ALA A 25 -4.57 16.94 8.34
CA ALA A 25 -4.00 15.94 9.25
C ALA A 25 -3.21 16.56 10.42
N GLU A 26 -3.38 17.85 10.72
CA GLU A 26 -2.61 18.57 11.76
C GLU A 26 -2.61 17.88 13.11
N THR A 27 -3.75 17.28 13.50
CA THR A 27 -3.94 16.64 14.82
C THR A 27 -3.32 15.25 14.94
N THR A 28 -3.12 14.56 13.81
CA THR A 28 -2.74 13.14 13.77
C THR A 28 -1.34 12.88 13.20
N LEU A 29 -0.83 13.80 12.40
CA LEU A 29 0.45 13.64 11.69
C LEU A 29 1.63 13.39 12.65
N SER A 30 1.78 14.20 13.71
CA SER A 30 2.87 14.05 14.68
C SER A 30 2.89 12.67 15.31
N ARG A 31 1.71 12.15 15.67
CA ARG A 31 1.56 10.82 16.26
C ARG A 31 1.87 9.71 15.24
N THR A 32 1.48 9.91 13.98
CA THR A 32 1.78 8.96 12.89
C THR A 32 3.29 8.84 12.69
N ILE A 33 4.00 9.97 12.61
CA ILE A 33 5.47 9.98 12.44
C ILE A 33 6.18 9.39 13.65
N ALA A 34 5.74 9.71 14.88
CA ALA A 34 6.36 9.21 16.10
C ALA A 34 6.29 7.69 16.27
N GLU A 35 5.35 7.01 15.61
CA GLU A 35 5.23 5.55 15.63
C GLU A 35 5.93 4.84 14.46
N LEU A 36 6.51 5.58 13.49
CA LEU A 36 7.35 5.02 12.44
C LEU A 36 8.76 4.72 12.98
N ASP A 37 9.31 3.57 12.64
CA ASP A 37 10.71 3.26 12.93
C ASP A 37 11.60 3.86 11.84
N LEU A 38 11.97 5.14 12.04
CA LEU A 38 12.80 5.90 11.11
C LEU A 38 14.24 5.36 10.97
N THR A 39 14.64 4.37 11.79
CA THR A 39 15.96 3.71 11.64
C THR A 39 15.97 2.68 10.50
N LEU A 40 14.79 2.23 10.07
CA LEU A 40 14.58 1.24 9.02
C LEU A 40 13.90 1.82 7.76
N ILE A 41 13.61 3.13 7.78
CA ILE A 41 12.93 3.85 6.68
C ILE A 41 13.93 4.86 6.10
N ASP A 42 14.22 4.73 4.82
CA ASP A 42 15.16 5.63 4.12
C ASP A 42 14.54 6.98 3.79
N GLU A 43 13.24 6.99 3.45
CA GLU A 43 12.53 8.20 3.02
C GLU A 43 11.10 8.25 3.54
N VAL A 44 10.66 9.44 3.96
CA VAL A 44 9.26 9.73 4.24
C VAL A 44 8.78 10.82 3.28
N VAL A 45 7.92 10.45 2.36
CA VAL A 45 7.32 11.35 1.36
C VAL A 45 5.93 11.76 1.83
N LEU A 46 5.78 13.01 2.23
CA LEU A 46 4.47 13.58 2.56
C LEU A 46 3.98 14.45 1.41
N VAL A 47 2.76 14.20 0.94
CA VAL A 47 2.09 15.02 -0.07
C VAL A 47 0.82 15.62 0.54
N ASP A 48 0.78 16.94 0.61
CA ASP A 48 -0.35 17.72 1.13
C ASP A 48 -1.31 18.08 -0.01
N ASP A 49 -2.54 17.63 0.08
CA ASP A 49 -3.56 17.84 -0.96
C ASP A 49 -4.35 19.14 -0.74
N ALA A 50 -3.63 20.27 -0.63
CA ALA A 50 -4.17 21.59 -0.39
C ALA A 50 -4.98 21.67 0.93
N SER A 51 -4.37 21.21 2.03
CA SER A 51 -4.96 21.35 3.37
C SER A 51 -5.23 22.80 3.73
N SER A 52 -6.29 23.01 4.49
CA SER A 52 -6.70 24.31 5.03
C SER A 52 -6.30 24.53 6.49
N ASP A 53 -5.79 23.48 7.14
CA ASP A 53 -5.27 23.47 8.51
C ASP A 53 -3.73 23.62 8.54
N GLU A 54 -3.12 23.40 9.70
CA GLU A 54 -1.68 23.53 9.93
C GLU A 54 -0.87 22.27 9.51
N THR A 55 -1.43 21.35 8.72
CA THR A 55 -0.76 20.10 8.28
C THR A 55 0.66 20.36 7.75
N VAL A 56 0.83 21.34 6.84
CA VAL A 56 2.13 21.68 6.23
C VAL A 56 3.12 22.25 7.28
N SER A 57 2.63 23.07 8.18
CA SER A 57 3.42 23.66 9.28
C SER A 57 3.92 22.56 10.23
N VAL A 58 3.03 21.66 10.63
CA VAL A 58 3.35 20.49 11.47
C VAL A 58 4.36 19.58 10.77
N ALA A 59 4.19 19.29 9.48
CA ALA A 59 5.14 18.47 8.72
C ALA A 59 6.55 19.05 8.76
N ARG A 60 6.70 20.37 8.53
CA ARG A 60 8.00 21.05 8.59
C ARG A 60 8.62 21.01 9.99
N GLN A 61 7.84 21.18 11.05
CA GLN A 61 8.31 21.06 12.43
C GLN A 61 8.83 19.66 12.76
N LEU A 62 8.31 18.63 12.07
CA LEU A 62 8.77 17.26 12.16
C LEU A 62 10.00 16.96 11.27
N GLY A 63 10.54 17.97 10.59
CA GLY A 63 11.70 17.83 9.70
C GLY A 63 11.37 17.26 8.33
N LEU A 64 10.11 17.23 7.94
CA LEU A 64 9.68 16.78 6.61
C LEU A 64 9.57 17.98 5.65
N GLU A 65 9.88 17.74 4.36
CA GLU A 65 9.64 18.70 3.28
C GLU A 65 8.40 18.27 2.47
N PRO A 66 7.20 18.76 2.83
CA PRO A 66 5.96 18.33 2.19
C PRO A 66 5.87 18.83 0.75
N ILE A 67 5.47 17.97 -0.17
CA ILE A 67 5.03 18.36 -1.50
C ILE A 67 3.60 18.86 -1.37
N ARG A 68 3.36 20.14 -1.70
CA ARG A 68 2.03 20.73 -1.59
C ARG A 68 1.38 20.88 -2.96
N HIS A 69 0.14 20.41 -3.11
CA HIS A 69 -0.69 20.71 -4.27
C HIS A 69 -1.27 22.13 -4.16
N GLU A 70 -1.37 22.82 -5.26
CA GLU A 70 -2.02 24.14 -5.32
C GLU A 70 -3.54 24.04 -5.14
N VAL A 71 -4.13 22.95 -5.64
CA VAL A 71 -5.54 22.61 -5.53
C VAL A 71 -5.71 21.17 -5.10
N ASN A 72 -6.79 20.87 -4.39
CA ASN A 72 -7.12 19.50 -4.00
C ASN A 72 -7.35 18.61 -5.22
N LYS A 73 -6.52 17.60 -5.40
CA LYS A 73 -6.58 16.62 -6.50
C LYS A 73 -7.41 15.40 -6.17
N GLY A 74 -7.85 15.29 -4.93
CA GLY A 74 -8.60 14.14 -4.43
C GLY A 74 -7.73 12.99 -3.96
N TYR A 75 -8.36 12.04 -3.33
CA TYR A 75 -7.72 10.90 -2.66
C TYR A 75 -6.76 10.12 -3.57
N GLY A 76 -7.21 9.74 -4.76
CA GLY A 76 -6.37 9.02 -5.72
C GLY A 76 -5.31 9.91 -6.35
N GLY A 77 -5.63 11.20 -6.64
CA GLY A 77 -4.68 12.16 -7.18
C GLY A 77 -3.50 12.42 -6.24
N ASN A 78 -3.77 12.44 -4.92
CA ASN A 78 -2.73 12.57 -3.90
C ASN A 78 -1.82 11.31 -3.89
N GLN A 79 -2.40 10.11 -3.89
CA GLN A 79 -1.64 8.86 -3.93
C GLN A 79 -0.75 8.76 -5.18
N LYS A 80 -1.23 9.18 -6.36
CA LYS A 80 -0.42 9.21 -7.59
C LYS A 80 0.85 10.04 -7.40
N THR A 81 0.74 11.22 -6.80
CA THR A 81 1.90 12.08 -6.52
C THR A 81 2.85 11.41 -5.52
N CYS A 82 2.32 10.78 -4.47
CA CYS A 82 3.09 10.01 -3.49
C CYS A 82 3.90 8.88 -4.15
N TYR A 83 3.25 8.04 -4.94
CA TYR A 83 3.90 6.90 -5.57
C TYR A 83 4.93 7.31 -6.61
N ARG A 84 4.62 8.30 -7.44
CA ARG A 84 5.57 8.85 -8.42
C ARG A 84 6.82 9.35 -7.71
N ARG A 85 6.65 10.13 -6.64
CA ARG A 85 7.80 10.68 -5.90
C ARG A 85 8.66 9.60 -5.26
N ALA A 86 8.07 8.56 -4.66
CA ALA A 86 8.81 7.45 -4.09
C ALA A 86 9.62 6.68 -5.16
N LEU A 87 9.03 6.44 -6.34
CA LEU A 87 9.72 5.81 -7.47
C LEU A 87 10.87 6.69 -7.99
N GLU A 88 10.68 8.00 -8.12
CA GLU A 88 11.74 8.96 -8.52
C GLU A 88 12.91 8.97 -7.53
N LEU A 89 12.66 8.77 -6.24
CA LEU A 89 13.70 8.68 -5.21
C LEU A 89 14.42 7.31 -5.19
N GLY A 90 14.00 6.38 -6.05
CA GLY A 90 14.63 5.06 -6.19
C GLY A 90 14.29 4.12 -5.03
N ALA A 91 13.08 4.21 -4.46
CA ALA A 91 12.61 3.26 -3.47
C ALA A 91 12.49 1.85 -4.06
N ASP A 92 12.89 0.82 -3.31
CA ASP A 92 12.65 -0.59 -3.65
C ASP A 92 11.30 -1.06 -3.11
N VAL A 93 10.93 -0.55 -1.92
CA VAL A 93 9.66 -0.86 -1.25
C VAL A 93 8.96 0.45 -0.90
N ILE A 94 7.70 0.57 -1.28
CA ILE A 94 6.86 1.73 -1.02
C ILE A 94 5.72 1.33 -0.10
N VAL A 95 5.63 1.93 1.09
CA VAL A 95 4.55 1.66 2.05
C VAL A 95 3.69 2.90 2.19
N MET A 96 2.41 2.79 1.84
CA MET A 96 1.43 3.85 2.01
C MET A 96 0.77 3.77 3.37
N VAL A 97 0.82 4.87 4.11
CA VAL A 97 0.18 5.06 5.42
C VAL A 97 -0.63 6.36 5.39
N HIS A 98 -1.91 6.30 5.74
CA HIS A 98 -2.68 7.52 5.93
C HIS A 98 -2.35 8.18 7.26
N PRO A 99 -2.06 9.50 7.28
CA PRO A 99 -1.70 10.20 8.52
C PRO A 99 -2.92 10.52 9.41
N ASP A 100 -4.06 9.87 9.20
CA ASP A 100 -5.29 9.97 10.02
C ASP A 100 -5.29 9.02 11.23
N TYR A 101 -4.19 8.27 11.43
CA TYR A 101 -3.95 7.37 12.54
C TYR A 101 -4.98 6.21 12.68
N GLN A 102 -5.76 5.92 11.63
CA GLN A 102 -6.66 4.75 11.65
C GLN A 102 -5.91 3.42 11.64
N TYR A 103 -4.74 3.38 11.02
CA TYR A 103 -3.86 2.23 10.92
C TYR A 103 -2.63 2.41 11.79
N SER A 104 -2.11 1.32 12.34
CA SER A 104 -0.88 1.37 13.14
C SER A 104 0.36 1.56 12.26
N PRO A 105 1.10 2.69 12.37
CA PRO A 105 2.33 2.89 11.61
C PRO A 105 3.43 1.88 11.95
N LYS A 106 3.35 1.25 13.13
CA LYS A 106 4.29 0.20 13.58
C LYS A 106 4.32 -1.03 12.67
N LEU A 107 3.28 -1.24 11.86
CA LEU A 107 3.20 -2.37 10.92
C LEU A 107 3.99 -2.16 9.63
N VAL A 108 4.47 -0.93 9.37
CA VAL A 108 5.24 -0.57 8.18
C VAL A 108 6.44 -1.50 7.98
N VAL A 109 7.23 -1.72 9.04
CA VAL A 109 8.42 -2.57 8.98
C VAL A 109 8.08 -4.02 8.62
N ALA A 110 7.01 -4.57 9.22
CA ALA A 110 6.57 -5.93 8.92
C ALA A 110 6.12 -6.08 7.45
N MET A 111 5.33 -5.11 6.95
CA MET A 111 4.87 -5.12 5.56
C MET A 111 6.03 -4.93 4.58
N ALA A 112 6.95 -4.01 4.89
CA ALA A 112 8.16 -3.78 4.08
C ALA A 112 9.04 -5.03 4.04
N SER A 113 9.19 -5.75 5.14
CA SER A 113 9.96 -6.99 5.20
C SER A 113 9.38 -8.08 4.30
N MET A 114 8.05 -8.25 4.26
CA MET A 114 7.39 -9.25 3.41
C MET A 114 7.71 -9.01 1.91
N ILE A 115 7.90 -7.77 1.50
CA ILE A 115 8.28 -7.40 0.13
C ILE A 115 9.79 -7.46 -0.05
N ALA A 116 10.57 -6.90 0.87
CA ALA A 116 12.01 -6.82 0.78
C ALA A 116 12.68 -8.20 0.69
N TYR A 117 12.09 -9.22 1.36
CA TYR A 117 12.53 -10.63 1.24
C TYR A 117 11.95 -11.36 0.03
N GLY A 118 11.16 -10.68 -0.81
CA GLY A 118 10.67 -11.22 -2.07
C GLY A 118 9.53 -12.22 -1.96
N GLU A 119 8.86 -12.29 -0.80
CA GLU A 119 7.71 -13.18 -0.61
C GLU A 119 6.47 -12.68 -1.35
N TYR A 120 6.27 -11.35 -1.38
CA TYR A 120 5.12 -10.70 -1.99
C TYR A 120 5.54 -9.50 -2.82
N ASP A 121 4.71 -9.15 -3.81
CA ASP A 121 4.86 -7.95 -4.64
C ASP A 121 3.98 -6.81 -4.12
N MET A 122 2.89 -7.17 -3.42
CA MET A 122 1.98 -6.26 -2.74
C MET A 122 1.57 -6.84 -1.40
N VAL A 123 1.47 -6.02 -0.35
CA VAL A 123 0.96 -6.41 0.97
C VAL A 123 -0.10 -5.43 1.43
N MET A 124 -1.21 -5.94 1.96
CA MET A 124 -2.32 -5.15 2.47
C MET A 124 -2.52 -5.36 3.97
N GLY A 125 -2.73 -4.27 4.71
CA GLY A 125 -3.09 -4.33 6.12
C GLY A 125 -4.59 -4.58 6.26
N SER A 126 -5.01 -5.80 6.62
CA SER A 126 -6.42 -6.15 6.73
C SER A 126 -6.95 -5.94 8.15
N ARG A 127 -8.03 -5.17 8.25
CA ARG A 127 -8.79 -4.97 9.49
C ARG A 127 -9.65 -6.18 9.83
N ILE A 128 -9.96 -6.99 8.83
CA ILE A 128 -10.90 -8.13 8.95
C ILE A 128 -10.21 -9.39 9.45
N LEU A 129 -8.92 -9.56 9.19
CA LEU A 129 -8.13 -10.68 9.75
C LEU A 129 -8.04 -10.63 11.28
N ALA A 130 -8.09 -9.43 11.87
CA ALA A 130 -8.20 -9.29 13.32
C ALA A 130 -9.65 -9.57 13.77
N GLN A 131 -9.83 -10.37 14.83
CA GLN A 131 -11.16 -10.71 15.36
C GLN A 131 -11.98 -9.52 15.88
N ASN A 132 -11.37 -8.33 15.99
CA ASN A 132 -11.87 -7.19 16.73
C ASN A 132 -12.24 -5.96 15.89
N SER A 133 -12.51 -6.09 14.58
CA SER A 133 -12.87 -4.94 13.73
C SER A 133 -14.06 -4.14 14.30
N ILE A 134 -15.11 -4.84 14.76
CA ILE A 134 -16.30 -4.22 15.37
C ILE A 134 -15.98 -3.69 16.77
N ALA A 135 -15.21 -4.43 17.57
CA ALA A 135 -14.76 -3.99 18.90
C ALA A 135 -13.80 -2.79 18.81
N GLY A 136 -13.03 -2.67 17.72
CA GLY A 136 -12.19 -1.53 17.38
C GLY A 136 -12.95 -0.30 16.89
N GLY A 137 -14.30 -0.33 16.92
CA GLY A 137 -15.17 0.82 16.62
C GLY A 137 -15.72 0.83 15.19
N MET A 138 -15.50 -0.19 14.36
CA MET A 138 -16.09 -0.24 13.02
C MET A 138 -17.62 -0.34 13.10
N PRO A 139 -18.37 0.59 12.50
CA PRO A 139 -19.85 0.49 12.47
C PRO A 139 -20.30 -0.80 11.79
N ARG A 140 -21.30 -1.48 12.36
CA ARG A 140 -21.81 -2.77 11.85
C ARG A 140 -22.20 -2.72 10.36
N TYR A 141 -22.86 -1.64 9.92
CA TYR A 141 -23.24 -1.49 8.51
C TYR A 141 -22.04 -1.39 7.58
N LYS A 142 -20.94 -0.74 8.02
CA LYS A 142 -19.68 -0.68 7.26
C LYS A 142 -19.03 -2.06 7.19
N TYR A 143 -19.06 -2.81 8.29
CA TYR A 143 -18.56 -4.19 8.30
C TYR A 143 -19.31 -5.08 7.31
N VAL A 144 -20.65 -5.06 7.34
CA VAL A 144 -21.48 -5.86 6.42
C VAL A 144 -21.24 -5.46 4.96
N ALA A 145 -21.22 -4.16 4.67
CA ALA A 145 -20.93 -3.65 3.34
C ALA A 145 -19.52 -4.06 2.84
N ASN A 146 -18.51 -3.95 3.71
CA ASN A 146 -17.15 -4.39 3.41
C ASN A 146 -17.13 -5.89 3.07
N ARG A 147 -17.76 -6.75 3.89
CA ARG A 147 -17.81 -8.19 3.65
C ARG A 147 -18.50 -8.54 2.33
N PHE A 148 -19.60 -7.86 2.02
CA PHE A 148 -20.33 -8.06 0.77
C PHE A 148 -19.49 -7.65 -0.45
N LEU A 149 -18.89 -6.46 -0.43
CA LEU A 149 -18.05 -5.98 -1.52
C LEU A 149 -16.81 -6.89 -1.70
N THR A 150 -16.13 -7.24 -0.60
CA THR A 150 -14.99 -8.18 -0.64
C THR A 150 -15.38 -9.54 -1.26
N PHE A 151 -16.55 -10.06 -0.94
CA PHE A 151 -17.04 -11.30 -1.57
C PHE A 151 -17.20 -11.16 -3.08
N VAL A 152 -17.80 -10.05 -3.54
CA VAL A 152 -17.98 -9.78 -4.97
C VAL A 152 -16.63 -9.60 -5.67
N GLU A 153 -15.69 -8.87 -5.06
CA GLU A 153 -14.34 -8.66 -5.59
C GLU A 153 -13.56 -9.96 -5.67
N ASN A 154 -13.62 -10.82 -4.64
CA ASN A 154 -12.97 -12.13 -4.67
C ASN A 154 -13.44 -12.99 -5.84
N ILE A 155 -14.77 -13.01 -6.11
CA ILE A 155 -15.33 -13.71 -7.27
C ILE A 155 -14.86 -13.04 -8.56
N ALA A 156 -14.95 -11.71 -8.64
CA ALA A 156 -14.65 -10.98 -9.87
C ALA A 156 -13.16 -11.06 -10.26
N LEU A 157 -12.27 -10.90 -9.30
CA LEU A 157 -10.82 -10.87 -9.51
C LEU A 157 -10.19 -12.27 -9.42
N GLY A 158 -10.93 -13.28 -8.91
CA GLY A 158 -10.42 -14.65 -8.71
C GLY A 158 -9.41 -14.74 -7.57
N GLN A 159 -9.61 -13.95 -6.51
CA GLN A 159 -8.74 -13.88 -5.33
C GLN A 159 -9.42 -14.46 -4.09
N LYS A 160 -8.67 -14.57 -2.99
CA LYS A 160 -9.16 -14.99 -1.68
C LYS A 160 -8.73 -14.02 -0.58
N LEU A 161 -8.82 -12.71 -0.85
CA LEU A 161 -8.44 -11.69 0.11
C LEU A 161 -9.51 -11.52 1.19
N SER A 162 -9.08 -11.19 2.39
CA SER A 162 -9.98 -10.93 3.51
C SER A 162 -10.60 -9.55 3.43
N GLU A 163 -9.90 -8.57 2.82
CA GLU A 163 -10.34 -7.19 2.68
C GLU A 163 -9.68 -6.51 1.47
N TYR A 164 -10.45 -5.65 0.76
CA TYR A 164 -9.95 -4.78 -0.32
C TYR A 164 -9.92 -3.29 0.08
N HIS A 165 -10.70 -2.92 1.09
CA HIS A 165 -11.03 -1.52 1.42
C HIS A 165 -10.13 -0.96 2.53
N THR A 166 -8.86 -1.27 2.48
CA THR A 166 -7.86 -0.83 3.45
C THR A 166 -6.97 0.27 2.86
N GLY A 167 -6.58 1.24 3.68
CA GLY A 167 -5.66 2.31 3.29
C GLY A 167 -4.19 2.00 3.61
N LEU A 168 -3.88 0.92 4.32
CA LEU A 168 -2.52 0.52 4.63
C LEU A 168 -2.04 -0.51 3.60
N ARG A 169 -1.07 -0.13 2.76
CA ARG A 169 -0.59 -0.95 1.65
C ARG A 169 0.91 -0.79 1.44
N ALA A 170 1.55 -1.87 1.01
CA ALA A 170 2.93 -1.84 0.58
C ALA A 170 3.07 -2.46 -0.81
N PHE A 171 4.02 -1.96 -1.59
CA PHE A 171 4.29 -2.39 -2.96
C PHE A 171 5.79 -2.55 -3.18
N SER A 172 6.18 -3.52 -3.99
CA SER A 172 7.49 -3.47 -4.63
C SER A 172 7.50 -2.37 -5.68
N SER A 173 8.64 -1.69 -5.83
CA SER A 173 8.80 -0.67 -6.89
C SER A 173 8.62 -1.27 -8.28
N GLU A 174 9.07 -2.52 -8.48
CA GLU A 174 8.92 -3.25 -9.73
C GLU A 174 7.44 -3.40 -10.12
N LEU A 175 6.59 -3.87 -9.19
CA LEU A 175 5.16 -3.93 -9.42
C LEU A 175 4.60 -2.53 -9.69
N LEU A 176 4.82 -1.59 -8.78
CA LEU A 176 4.18 -0.26 -8.84
C LEU A 176 4.55 0.49 -10.13
N ALA A 177 5.82 0.42 -10.58
CA ALA A 177 6.29 1.03 -11.82
C ALA A 177 5.68 0.36 -13.08
N SER A 178 5.29 -0.91 -13.00
CA SER A 178 4.67 -1.63 -14.11
C SER A 178 3.18 -1.30 -14.29
N LEU A 179 2.54 -0.73 -13.27
CA LEU A 179 1.11 -0.44 -13.30
C LEU A 179 0.84 0.96 -13.87
N PRO A 180 -0.15 1.11 -14.76
CA PRO A 180 -0.56 2.43 -15.26
C PRO A 180 -1.45 3.17 -14.23
N PHE A 181 -0.97 3.31 -12.98
CA PHE A 181 -1.76 3.88 -11.88
C PHE A 181 -2.17 5.33 -12.13
N GLU A 182 -1.46 6.04 -13.01
CA GLU A 182 -1.84 7.41 -13.44
C GLU A 182 -3.19 7.45 -14.15
N ARG A 183 -3.62 6.35 -14.78
CA ARG A 183 -4.92 6.23 -15.46
C ARG A 183 -6.08 5.89 -14.50
N ASN A 184 -5.78 5.68 -13.23
CA ASN A 184 -6.78 5.38 -12.22
C ASN A 184 -7.60 6.62 -11.86
N SER A 185 -8.74 6.41 -11.21
CA SER A 185 -9.58 7.49 -10.69
C SER A 185 -8.81 8.35 -9.67
N ASP A 186 -9.12 9.64 -9.60
CA ASP A 186 -8.61 10.53 -8.55
C ASP A 186 -9.44 10.47 -7.25
N ASP A 187 -10.56 9.73 -7.25
CA ASP A 187 -11.45 9.51 -6.10
C ASP A 187 -11.09 8.19 -5.38
N PHE A 188 -11.79 7.84 -4.32
CA PHE A 188 -11.57 6.66 -3.47
C PHE A 188 -11.51 5.31 -4.21
N VAL A 189 -12.14 5.18 -5.38
CA VAL A 189 -12.10 3.96 -6.19
C VAL A 189 -10.71 3.68 -6.78
N PHE A 190 -9.78 4.65 -6.67
CA PHE A 190 -8.36 4.46 -7.01
C PHE A 190 -7.80 3.16 -6.43
N ASP A 191 -8.13 2.89 -5.18
CA ASP A 191 -7.67 1.73 -4.44
C ASP A 191 -8.07 0.40 -5.08
N ASN A 192 -9.31 0.33 -5.59
CA ASN A 192 -9.79 -0.88 -6.28
C ASN A 192 -9.22 -1.00 -7.68
N HIS A 193 -8.95 0.14 -8.36
CA HIS A 193 -8.27 0.12 -9.66
C HIS A 193 -6.86 -0.44 -9.53
N ILE A 194 -6.06 0.03 -8.56
CA ILE A 194 -4.67 -0.42 -8.40
C ILE A 194 -4.59 -1.90 -7.99
N ILE A 195 -5.53 -2.39 -7.15
CA ILE A 195 -5.60 -3.81 -6.81
C ILE A 195 -5.97 -4.65 -8.04
N ALA A 196 -6.96 -4.21 -8.84
CA ALA A 196 -7.34 -4.90 -10.08
C ALA A 196 -6.17 -4.95 -11.08
N GLN A 197 -5.38 -3.88 -11.16
CA GLN A 197 -4.16 -3.84 -11.96
C GLN A 197 -3.09 -4.81 -11.42
N ALA A 198 -2.86 -4.85 -10.11
CA ALA A 198 -1.91 -5.76 -9.48
C ALA A 198 -2.31 -7.23 -9.73
N VAL A 199 -3.59 -7.57 -9.58
CA VAL A 199 -4.11 -8.91 -9.91
C VAL A 199 -3.92 -9.24 -11.39
N ARG A 200 -4.18 -8.28 -12.30
CA ARG A 200 -3.95 -8.46 -13.73
C ARG A 200 -2.47 -8.67 -14.07
N ALA A 201 -1.58 -7.98 -13.36
CA ALA A 201 -0.13 -8.14 -13.50
C ALA A 201 0.38 -9.49 -12.93
N GLY A 202 -0.48 -10.29 -12.29
CA GLY A 202 -0.09 -11.55 -11.67
C GLY A 202 0.70 -11.38 -10.37
N ALA A 203 0.55 -10.23 -9.68
CA ALA A 203 1.24 -9.93 -8.44
C ALA A 203 0.89 -10.92 -7.33
N ARG A 204 1.89 -11.30 -6.53
CA ARG A 204 1.70 -12.05 -5.29
C ARG A 204 1.24 -11.08 -4.21
N ILE A 205 0.01 -11.24 -3.75
CA ILE A 205 -0.62 -10.35 -2.78
C ILE A 205 -0.69 -11.03 -1.42
N GLY A 206 -0.03 -10.42 -0.42
CA GLY A 206 -0.09 -10.86 0.97
C GLY A 206 -1.02 -9.97 1.80
N GLU A 207 -1.45 -10.49 2.95
CA GLU A 207 -2.23 -9.74 3.93
C GLU A 207 -1.58 -9.84 5.31
N LEU A 208 -1.59 -8.70 6.01
CA LEU A 208 -1.17 -8.60 7.41
C LEU A 208 -2.35 -8.14 8.26
N SER A 209 -2.58 -8.79 9.41
CA SER A 209 -3.62 -8.33 10.34
C SER A 209 -3.28 -6.95 10.88
N CYS A 210 -4.19 -5.99 10.71
CA CYS A 210 -4.04 -4.62 11.17
C CYS A 210 -5.15 -4.25 12.14
N PRO A 211 -4.84 -4.09 13.45
CA PRO A 211 -5.77 -3.51 14.40
C PRO A 211 -6.14 -2.09 13.98
N THR A 212 -7.42 -1.76 13.98
CA THR A 212 -7.89 -0.42 13.64
C THR A 212 -8.33 0.33 14.87
N ARG A 213 -8.14 1.64 14.83
CA ARG A 213 -8.59 2.60 15.83
C ARG A 213 -9.55 3.57 15.15
N TYR A 214 -10.83 3.54 15.51
CA TYR A 214 -11.81 4.53 15.08
C TYR A 214 -11.90 5.60 16.16
N GLU A 215 -11.04 6.61 16.08
CA GLU A 215 -11.09 7.78 16.94
C GLU A 215 -12.05 8.83 16.32
N ALA A 216 -12.51 9.80 17.12
CA ALA A 216 -13.46 10.82 16.66
C ALA A 216 -12.91 11.68 15.49
N ASP A 217 -11.57 11.84 15.44
CA ASP A 217 -10.86 12.61 14.43
C ASP A 217 -10.51 11.80 13.18
N SER A 218 -10.85 10.49 13.17
CA SER A 218 -10.55 9.66 12.01
C SER A 218 -11.45 10.01 10.83
N SER A 219 -10.85 10.16 9.64
CA SER A 219 -11.58 10.50 8.41
C SER A 219 -12.59 9.39 8.06
N SER A 220 -13.88 9.68 8.11
CA SER A 220 -14.91 8.73 7.68
C SER A 220 -15.74 9.29 6.54
N ILE A 221 -15.85 8.51 5.46
CA ILE A 221 -16.70 8.85 4.33
C ILE A 221 -18.18 8.86 4.79
N ASN A 222 -18.93 9.90 4.42
CA ASN A 222 -20.36 9.97 4.68
C ASN A 222 -21.13 8.93 3.84
N LEU A 223 -22.39 8.64 4.20
CA LEU A 223 -23.20 7.59 3.57
C LEU A 223 -23.30 7.75 2.04
N ARG A 224 -23.51 8.98 1.53
CA ARG A 224 -23.62 9.25 0.08
C ARG A 224 -22.33 8.90 -0.65
N ARG A 225 -21.16 9.28 -0.09
CA ARG A 225 -19.85 8.93 -0.64
C ARG A 225 -19.61 7.42 -0.53
N SER A 226 -20.05 6.77 0.56
CA SER A 226 -19.91 5.31 0.71
C SER A 226 -20.69 4.55 -0.36
N VAL A 227 -21.92 4.99 -0.70
CA VAL A 227 -22.72 4.41 -1.79
C VAL A 227 -22.03 4.62 -3.14
N LYS A 228 -21.56 5.86 -3.43
CA LYS A 228 -20.81 6.15 -4.67
C LYS A 228 -19.58 5.26 -4.79
N TYR A 229 -18.82 5.10 -3.70
CA TYR A 229 -17.67 4.22 -3.62
C TYR A 229 -18.04 2.76 -3.92
N GLY A 230 -19.05 2.21 -3.23
CA GLY A 230 -19.51 0.83 -3.45
C GLY A 230 -19.94 0.55 -4.90
N LEU A 231 -20.64 1.49 -5.54
CA LEU A 231 -20.98 1.39 -6.97
C LEU A 231 -19.73 1.43 -7.85
N GLY A 232 -18.73 2.24 -7.50
CA GLY A 232 -17.44 2.26 -8.16
C GLY A 232 -16.70 0.92 -8.09
N VAL A 233 -16.70 0.30 -6.89
CA VAL A 233 -16.13 -1.05 -6.67
C VAL A 233 -16.80 -2.09 -7.57
N LEU A 234 -18.14 -2.14 -7.56
CA LEU A 234 -18.89 -3.07 -8.42
C LEU A 234 -18.60 -2.84 -9.91
N ARG A 235 -18.49 -1.58 -10.31
CA ARG A 235 -18.10 -1.24 -11.69
C ARG A 235 -16.70 -1.73 -12.02
N THR A 236 -15.73 -1.58 -11.12
CA THR A 236 -14.37 -2.11 -11.30
C THR A 236 -14.39 -3.62 -11.48
N CYS A 237 -15.21 -4.35 -10.71
CA CYS A 237 -15.40 -5.79 -10.87
C CYS A 237 -15.93 -6.16 -12.27
N VAL A 238 -16.94 -5.43 -12.75
CA VAL A 238 -17.51 -5.63 -14.10
C VAL A 238 -16.49 -5.29 -15.18
N ASP A 239 -15.81 -4.16 -15.07
CA ASP A 239 -14.79 -3.72 -16.03
C ASP A 239 -13.64 -4.73 -16.11
N TYR A 240 -13.17 -5.27 -14.96
CA TYR A 240 -12.13 -6.31 -14.91
C TYR A 240 -12.57 -7.60 -15.61
N ARG A 241 -13.79 -8.09 -15.33
CA ARG A 241 -14.32 -9.28 -16.00
C ARG A 241 -14.50 -9.07 -17.50
N ALA A 242 -15.07 -7.92 -17.90
CA ALA A 242 -15.24 -7.59 -19.31
C ALA A 242 -13.89 -7.55 -20.04
N HIS A 243 -12.86 -6.95 -19.42
CA HIS A 243 -11.50 -6.94 -19.96
C HIS A 243 -10.94 -8.37 -20.08
N LYS A 244 -11.05 -9.19 -19.03
CA LYS A 244 -10.54 -10.56 -18.98
C LYS A 244 -11.13 -11.44 -20.09
N TYR A 245 -12.38 -11.22 -20.46
CA TYR A 245 -13.05 -11.97 -21.53
C TYR A 245 -12.99 -11.28 -22.91
N GLY A 246 -12.22 -10.20 -23.06
CA GLY A 246 -12.07 -9.48 -24.34
C GLY A 246 -13.32 -8.73 -24.80
N LEU A 247 -14.32 -8.55 -23.91
CA LEU A 247 -15.58 -7.89 -24.26
C LEU A 247 -15.43 -6.36 -24.30
N ARG A 248 -14.66 -5.80 -23.40
CA ARG A 248 -14.40 -4.36 -23.28
C ARG A 248 -13.13 -4.13 -22.47
N SER A 249 -12.25 -3.25 -22.95
CA SER A 249 -11.14 -2.74 -22.14
C SER A 249 -11.42 -1.34 -21.60
N ARG A 250 -10.96 -1.07 -20.39
CA ARG A 250 -10.86 0.26 -19.82
C ARG A 250 -9.41 0.69 -19.84
N GLU A 251 -9.18 1.95 -20.03
CA GLU A 251 -7.85 2.54 -20.17
C GLU A 251 -6.91 2.15 -19.01
N TYR A 252 -7.42 2.11 -17.76
CA TYR A 252 -6.63 1.70 -16.60
C TYR A 252 -6.33 0.19 -16.54
N LEU A 253 -7.02 -0.65 -17.30
CA LEU A 253 -6.75 -2.09 -17.44
C LEU A 253 -6.01 -2.43 -18.74
N ASP A 254 -5.84 -1.46 -19.63
CA ASP A 254 -5.22 -1.67 -20.95
C ASP A 254 -3.71 -1.44 -20.87
N PHE A 255 -2.98 -2.48 -20.46
CA PHE A 255 -1.52 -2.49 -20.38
C PHE A 255 -0.99 -3.91 -20.50
N GLU A 256 0.24 -4.05 -20.98
CA GLU A 256 0.94 -5.34 -20.98
C GLU A 256 1.57 -5.58 -19.59
N PRO A 257 1.22 -6.68 -18.91
CA PRO A 257 1.84 -7.02 -17.62
C PRO A 257 3.33 -7.24 -17.77
N ALA A 258 4.14 -6.54 -16.97
CA ALA A 258 5.57 -6.83 -16.87
C ALA A 258 5.77 -8.20 -16.21
N LYS A 259 6.83 -8.92 -16.58
CA LYS A 259 7.25 -10.12 -15.85
C LYS A 259 7.86 -9.66 -14.52
N LEU A 260 7.14 -9.90 -13.43
CA LEU A 260 7.65 -9.64 -12.10
C LEU A 260 8.71 -10.70 -11.78
N THR A 261 9.95 -10.28 -11.65
CA THR A 261 11.06 -11.15 -11.23
C THR A 261 11.02 -11.24 -9.71
N GLY A 262 10.25 -12.17 -9.18
CA GLY A 262 10.25 -12.40 -7.73
C GLY A 262 11.67 -12.64 -7.25
N ALA A 263 12.10 -11.94 -6.20
CA ALA A 263 13.43 -12.07 -5.59
C ALA A 263 13.80 -13.53 -5.21
N THR A 264 12.82 -14.41 -5.10
CA THR A 264 12.98 -15.84 -4.85
C THR A 264 13.83 -16.58 -5.91
N GLN A 265 13.78 -16.17 -7.19
CA GLN A 265 14.60 -16.79 -8.23
C GLN A 265 16.07 -16.33 -8.14
N ALA A 266 16.32 -15.09 -7.77
CA ALA A 266 17.67 -14.56 -7.60
C ALA A 266 18.34 -15.10 -6.32
N SER A 267 17.59 -15.26 -5.23
CA SER A 267 18.10 -15.82 -3.96
C SER A 267 18.46 -17.30 -4.10
N LEU A 268 17.61 -18.12 -4.71
CA LEU A 268 17.89 -19.54 -4.95
C LEU A 268 19.06 -19.76 -5.90
N ALA A 269 19.22 -18.91 -6.92
CA ALA A 269 20.37 -18.99 -7.83
C ALA A 269 21.67 -18.57 -7.13
N ALA A 270 21.64 -17.58 -6.24
CA ALA A 270 22.80 -17.13 -5.46
C ALA A 270 23.23 -18.18 -4.40
N GLU A 271 22.29 -18.81 -3.70
CA GLU A 271 22.56 -19.88 -2.75
C GLU A 271 23.09 -21.15 -3.43
N THR A 272 22.58 -21.50 -4.61
CA THR A 272 23.08 -22.65 -5.38
C THR A 272 24.49 -22.40 -5.93
N ALA A 273 24.84 -21.14 -6.22
CA ALA A 273 26.17 -20.75 -6.68
C ALA A 273 27.22 -20.66 -5.56
N GLN A 274 26.81 -20.54 -4.29
CA GLN A 274 27.69 -20.43 -3.11
C GLN A 274 27.82 -21.73 -2.30
N ALA A 275 27.16 -22.80 -2.68
CA ALA A 275 27.37 -24.09 -2.03
C ALA A 275 28.80 -24.56 -2.25
N PRO A 276 29.63 -24.76 -1.19
CA PRO A 276 31.01 -25.25 -1.37
C PRO A 276 30.94 -26.63 -2.01
N ALA A 277 31.76 -26.82 -3.06
CA ALA A 277 31.97 -28.14 -3.66
C ALA A 277 32.43 -29.10 -2.56
N GLY A 278 31.60 -30.10 -2.28
CA GLY A 278 31.90 -31.07 -1.25
C GLY A 278 33.27 -31.72 -1.49
N GLU A 279 34.15 -31.65 -0.49
CA GLU A 279 35.38 -32.42 -0.48
C GLU A 279 35.09 -33.91 -0.65
N PRO A 280 35.82 -34.63 -1.53
CA PRO A 280 35.67 -36.06 -1.64
C PRO A 280 36.12 -36.70 -0.32
N ARG A 281 35.25 -37.49 0.31
CA ARG A 281 35.63 -38.33 1.45
C ARG A 281 36.65 -39.35 0.95
N SER A 282 37.89 -39.25 1.48
CA SER A 282 38.92 -40.28 1.33
C SER A 282 38.49 -41.52 2.15
N GLU A 283 38.45 -42.64 1.50
CA GLU A 283 38.39 -43.96 2.12
C GLU A 283 39.69 -44.30 2.87
#